data_375b6e664486651e7f3b983dd299cc58
#
_entry.id   375b6e664486651e7f3b983dd299cc58
#
_cell.length_a   1.000
_cell.length_b   1.000
_cell.length_c   1.000
_cell.angle_alpha   90.00
_cell.angle_beta   90.00
_cell.angle_gamma   90.00
#
_symmetry.space_group_name_H-M   'P 1'
#
loop_
_entity.id
_entity.type
_entity.pdbx_description
1 polymer ?
#
loop_
_entity_poly.entity_id
_entity_poly.type
_entity_poly.pdbx_seq_one_letter_code
_entity_poly.pdbx_strand_id
1 'polypeptide(L)'
;MDLQLIKEQINVNVYHIPNEKKVALHKHPQHDEIFYCISGSGFGVLEDSEVPLIPGKAFIVPAKVMHALRSEDNLYVTSFLVPVVRE
;
A
#
# COMPACT_ATOMS: atom_id res chain seq x y z
N MET A 1 25.34 2.83 3.36
CA MET A 1 24.05 3.00 2.68
C MET A 1 24.17 4.11 1.65
N ASP A 2 23.76 3.85 0.42
CA ASP A 2 23.84 4.82 -0.67
C ASP A 2 22.49 5.51 -0.85
N LEU A 3 22.39 6.77 -0.44
CA LEU A 3 21.15 7.54 -0.49
C LEU A 3 20.61 7.72 -1.91
N GLN A 4 21.50 7.91 -2.89
CA GLN A 4 21.06 8.09 -4.27
C GLN A 4 20.43 6.82 -4.82
N LEU A 5 21.03 5.67 -4.52
CA LEU A 5 20.50 4.39 -4.95
C LEU A 5 19.13 4.10 -4.32
N ILE A 6 18.97 4.42 -3.04
CA ILE A 6 17.68 4.26 -2.36
C ILE A 6 16.62 5.15 -3.02
N LYS A 7 16.94 6.41 -3.29
CA LYS A 7 16.00 7.33 -3.95
C LYS A 7 15.55 6.80 -5.30
N GLU A 8 16.44 6.19 -6.06
CA GLU A 8 16.11 5.63 -7.37
C GLU A 8 15.23 4.40 -7.30
N GLN A 9 15.23 3.70 -6.18
CA GLN A 9 14.47 2.46 -5.99
C GLN A 9 13.10 2.67 -5.37
N ILE A 10 12.80 3.88 -4.87
CA ILE A 10 11.48 4.20 -4.34
C ILE A 10 10.53 4.46 -5.49
N ASN A 11 9.39 3.75 -5.50
CA ASN A 11 8.34 3.95 -6.48
C ASN A 11 7.11 4.56 -5.82
N VAL A 12 6.51 5.54 -6.50
CA VAL A 12 5.29 6.21 -6.04
C VAL A 12 4.23 6.07 -7.11
N ASN A 13 3.05 5.59 -6.72
CA ASN A 13 1.91 5.44 -7.60
C ASN A 13 0.65 5.98 -6.94
N VAL A 14 -0.35 6.30 -7.76
CA VAL A 14 -1.67 6.67 -7.27
C VAL A 14 -2.67 5.71 -7.87
N TYR A 15 -3.54 5.14 -7.03
CA TYR A 15 -4.57 4.21 -7.47
C TYR A 15 -5.95 4.71 -7.11
N HIS A 16 -6.89 4.45 -8.01
CA HIS A 16 -8.31 4.59 -7.75
C HIS A 16 -8.95 3.20 -7.81
N ILE A 17 -9.57 2.80 -6.72
CA ILE A 17 -10.30 1.54 -6.64
C ILE A 17 -11.78 1.90 -6.57
N PRO A 18 -12.55 1.62 -7.65
CA PRO A 18 -13.98 1.96 -7.69
C PRO A 18 -14.78 1.26 -6.59
N ASN A 19 -16.01 1.73 -6.39
CA ASN A 19 -16.91 1.19 -5.38
C ASN A 19 -17.00 -0.33 -5.45
N GLU A 20 -16.90 -0.97 -4.30
CA GLU A 20 -17.08 -2.43 -4.13
C GLU A 20 -16.07 -3.27 -4.92
N LYS A 21 -14.97 -2.66 -5.38
CA LYS A 21 -13.88 -3.40 -6.02
C LYS A 21 -12.77 -3.69 -5.02
N LYS A 22 -11.97 -4.67 -5.36
CA LYS A 22 -10.79 -5.04 -4.58
C LYS A 22 -9.64 -5.42 -5.49
N VAL A 23 -8.44 -5.26 -4.97
CA VAL A 23 -7.21 -5.76 -5.59
C VAL A 23 -6.93 -7.13 -4.98
N ALA A 24 -6.51 -8.09 -5.81
CA ALA A 24 -6.19 -9.43 -5.33
C ALA A 24 -5.02 -9.41 -4.34
N LEU A 25 -5.02 -10.33 -3.39
CA LEU A 25 -3.92 -10.51 -2.45
C LEU A 25 -2.60 -10.75 -3.20
N HIS A 26 -1.57 -10.03 -2.79
CA HIS A 26 -0.24 -10.15 -3.36
C HIS A 26 0.80 -9.75 -2.31
N LYS A 27 2.07 -9.91 -2.65
CA LYS A 27 3.18 -9.49 -1.79
C LYS A 27 4.34 -8.97 -2.62
N HIS A 28 5.15 -8.13 -2.00
CA HIS A 28 6.39 -7.63 -2.59
C HIS A 28 7.57 -8.19 -1.79
N PRO A 29 8.43 -9.02 -2.40
CA PRO A 29 9.47 -9.70 -1.62
C PRO A 29 10.61 -8.79 -1.16
N GLN A 30 10.81 -7.64 -1.83
CA GLN A 30 11.98 -6.79 -1.60
C GLN A 30 11.62 -5.33 -1.28
N HIS A 31 10.34 -5.04 -1.07
CA HIS A 31 9.87 -3.68 -0.77
C HIS A 31 8.84 -3.71 0.34
N ASP A 32 8.94 -2.74 1.24
CA ASP A 32 7.81 -2.38 2.09
C ASP A 32 6.88 -1.51 1.27
N GLU A 33 5.58 -1.61 1.50
CA GLU A 33 4.60 -0.78 0.82
C GLU A 33 3.80 0.03 1.83
N ILE A 34 3.62 1.31 1.53
CA ILE A 34 2.83 2.21 2.36
C ILE A 34 1.72 2.77 1.50
N PHE A 35 0.47 2.53 1.91
CA PHE A 35 -0.69 3.12 1.28
C PHE A 35 -1.19 4.27 2.13
N TYR A 36 -1.35 5.42 1.53
CA TYR A 36 -1.92 6.60 2.17
C TYR A 36 -3.26 6.90 1.50
N CYS A 37 -4.34 6.95 2.29
CA CYS A 37 -5.66 7.24 1.76
C CYS A 37 -5.81 8.73 1.50
N ILE A 38 -6.07 9.09 0.25
CA ILE A 38 -6.27 10.48 -0.18
C ILE A 38 -7.74 10.86 -0.06
N SER A 39 -8.64 9.95 -0.49
CA SER A 39 -10.06 10.22 -0.60
C SER A 39 -10.84 8.91 -0.60
N GLY A 40 -12.12 9.00 -0.27
CA GLY A 40 -12.99 7.83 -0.25
C GLY A 40 -12.82 7.00 1.02
N SER A 41 -13.20 5.74 0.95
CA SER A 41 -13.06 4.82 2.09
C SER A 41 -12.91 3.38 1.62
N GLY A 42 -12.29 2.58 2.46
CA GLY A 42 -12.11 1.17 2.22
C GLY A 42 -11.28 0.52 3.30
N PHE A 43 -10.55 -0.53 2.93
CA PHE A 43 -9.77 -1.32 3.88
C PHE A 43 -8.46 -1.76 3.26
N GLY A 44 -7.40 -1.72 4.07
CA GLY A 44 -6.22 -2.52 3.83
C GLY A 44 -6.48 -3.93 4.31
N VAL A 45 -6.24 -4.93 3.47
CA VAL A 45 -6.61 -6.33 3.75
C VAL A 45 -5.34 -7.14 3.97
N LEU A 46 -5.30 -7.83 5.09
CA LEU A 46 -4.29 -8.82 5.42
C LEU A 46 -4.95 -10.21 5.41
N GLU A 47 -4.17 -11.28 5.54
CA GLU A 47 -4.72 -12.63 5.44
C GLU A 47 -5.80 -12.92 6.48
N ASP A 48 -5.68 -12.35 7.67
CA ASP A 48 -6.57 -12.64 8.81
C ASP A 48 -7.15 -11.39 9.47
N SER A 49 -7.02 -10.22 8.83
CA SER A 49 -7.56 -8.98 9.39
C SER A 49 -7.73 -7.91 8.31
N GLU A 50 -8.47 -6.86 8.63
CA GLU A 50 -8.62 -5.68 7.79
C GLU A 50 -8.36 -4.42 8.61
N VAL A 51 -7.77 -3.42 7.97
CA VAL A 51 -7.47 -2.11 8.57
C VAL A 51 -8.28 -1.06 7.85
N PRO A 52 -9.17 -0.31 8.54
CA PRO A 52 -9.94 0.74 7.88
C PRO A 52 -9.05 1.81 7.26
N LEU A 53 -9.40 2.23 6.04
CA LEU A 53 -8.74 3.33 5.35
C LEU A 53 -9.75 4.45 5.11
N ILE A 54 -9.46 5.60 5.69
CA ILE A 54 -10.18 6.85 5.47
C ILE A 54 -9.13 7.93 5.18
N PRO A 55 -9.52 9.11 4.65
CA PRO A 55 -8.55 10.15 4.31
C PRO A 55 -7.61 10.47 5.46
N GLY A 56 -6.32 10.48 5.18
CA GLY A 56 -5.25 10.73 6.17
C GLY A 56 -4.74 9.50 6.89
N LYS A 57 -5.33 8.33 6.67
CA LYS A 57 -4.83 7.07 7.25
C LYS A 57 -3.82 6.38 6.34
N ALA A 58 -2.84 5.74 6.96
CA ALA A 58 -1.86 4.94 6.26
C ALA A 58 -2.01 3.46 6.61
N PHE A 59 -1.70 2.61 5.62
CA PHE A 59 -1.65 1.16 5.78
C PHE A 59 -0.24 0.73 5.39
N ILE A 60 0.53 0.27 6.35
CA ILE A 60 1.93 -0.08 6.16
C ILE A 60 2.05 -1.60 6.07
N VAL A 61 2.64 -2.06 4.98
CA VAL A 61 2.80 -3.49 4.71
C VAL A 61 4.28 -3.80 4.57
N PRO A 62 4.88 -4.51 5.52
CA PRO A 62 6.26 -4.96 5.40
C PRO A 62 6.44 -5.88 4.20
N ALA A 63 7.68 -5.94 3.68
CA ALA A 63 8.04 -6.86 2.60
C ALA A 63 7.63 -8.30 2.96
N LYS A 64 7.22 -9.06 1.96
CA LYS A 64 6.80 -10.48 2.05
C LYS A 64 5.44 -10.71 2.72
N VAL A 65 4.77 -9.67 3.19
CA VAL A 65 3.44 -9.81 3.80
C VAL A 65 2.38 -9.76 2.70
N MET A 66 1.51 -10.77 2.66
CA MET A 66 0.37 -10.81 1.74
C MET A 66 -0.61 -9.72 2.10
N HIS A 67 -1.05 -8.96 1.12
CA HIS A 67 -1.96 -7.85 1.34
C HIS A 67 -2.81 -7.54 0.11
N ALA A 68 -3.87 -6.79 0.33
CA ALA A 68 -4.76 -6.31 -0.71
C ALA A 68 -5.40 -5.00 -0.25
N LEU A 69 -6.15 -4.40 -1.14
CA LEU A 69 -7.01 -3.25 -0.82
C LEU A 69 -8.43 -3.60 -1.22
N ARG A 70 -9.38 -3.13 -0.45
CA ARG A 70 -10.81 -3.27 -0.73
C ARG A 70 -11.48 -1.91 -0.60
N SER A 71 -12.19 -1.49 -1.63
CA SER A 71 -12.90 -0.21 -1.64
C SER A 71 -14.33 -0.39 -1.19
N GLU A 72 -14.82 0.56 -0.39
CA GLU A 72 -16.26 0.70 -0.11
C GLU A 72 -16.84 1.87 -0.86
N ASP A 73 -16.12 2.99 -0.93
CA ASP A 73 -16.58 4.21 -1.60
C ASP A 73 -15.39 4.89 -2.26
N ASN A 74 -15.18 4.62 -3.54
CA ASN A 74 -14.15 5.25 -4.38
C ASN A 74 -12.86 5.53 -3.62
N LEU A 75 -12.12 4.48 -3.31
CA LEU A 75 -10.88 4.59 -2.55
C LEU A 75 -9.76 5.11 -3.45
N TYR A 76 -9.19 6.26 -3.08
CA TYR A 76 -7.99 6.81 -3.73
C TYR A 76 -6.84 6.72 -2.76
N VAL A 77 -5.75 6.09 -3.18
CA VAL A 77 -4.56 5.94 -2.34
C VAL A 77 -3.30 6.30 -3.10
N THR A 78 -2.32 6.83 -2.37
CA THR A 78 -0.94 6.88 -2.85
C THR A 78 -0.23 5.63 -2.34
N SER A 79 0.51 4.96 -3.20
CA SER A 79 1.33 3.82 -2.84
C SER A 79 2.80 4.19 -2.92
N PHE A 80 3.54 3.92 -1.86
CA PHE A 80 4.99 4.06 -1.82
C PHE A 80 5.60 2.68 -1.69
N LEU A 81 6.42 2.28 -2.65
CA LEU A 81 7.24 1.07 -2.55
C LEU A 81 8.64 1.49 -2.13
N VAL A 82 9.05 1.03 -0.97
CA VAL A 82 10.34 1.40 -0.36
C VAL A 82 11.23 0.17 -0.30
N PRO A 83 12.44 0.21 -0.89
CA PRO A 83 13.30 -0.96 -0.88
C PRO A 83 13.70 -1.32 0.55
N VAL A 84 13.73 -2.61 0.83
CA VAL A 84 14.23 -3.11 2.11
C VAL A 84 15.76 -3.13 2.04
N VAL A 85 16.39 -2.33 2.89
CA VAL A 85 17.83 -2.27 3.00
C VAL A 85 18.25 -2.99 4.27
N ARG A 86 19.02 -4.06 4.10
CA ARG A 86 19.54 -4.85 5.21
C ARG A 86 21.06 -4.71 5.24
N GLU A 87 21.56 -4.26 6.34
CA GLU A 87 23.00 -4.11 6.56
C GLU A 87 23.47 -5.07 7.63
#